data_917043a5344b6a0ebb07cd5654327277
#
_entry.id   917043a5344b6a0ebb07cd5654327277
#
_cell.length_a   1.000
_cell.length_b   1.000
_cell.length_c   1.000
_cell.angle_alpha   90.00
_cell.angle_beta   90.00
_cell.angle_gamma   90.00
#
_symmetry.space_group_name_H-M   'P 1'
#
loop_
_entity.id
_entity.type
_entity.pdbx_description
1 polymer ?
#
loop_
_entity_poly.entity_id
_entity_poly.type
_entity_poly.pdbx_seq_one_letter_code
_entity_poly.pdbx_strand_id
1 'polypeptide(L)'
;WYGGKTYVKATEIADAEAFAAGVRPGEKDAGYYAYFVVRADSDIKKFSDIKGKILSLNSIGSTSGDLIPQVELAKINLSTTNKSDFKKVFYAGSHDACLLAVLNKQADVCGMSSRNFEARLADKTFKKNDVRIIHTSDRVPPPPLAYSKKISLQDRKKIQKAVLEAHKHGEISGYGGKMSHYISVKDSDYDVLRNVMKLLNKK
;
A
#
# COMPACT_ATOMS: atom_id res chain seq x y z
N TRP A 1 -1.59 12.71 6.61
CA TRP A 1 -1.32 11.66 5.61
C TRP A 1 -2.42 10.63 5.55
N TYR A 2 -2.65 10.11 4.35
CA TYR A 2 -3.60 9.04 4.08
C TYR A 2 -2.92 7.92 3.30
N GLY A 3 -3.37 6.66 3.48
CA GLY A 3 -3.22 5.67 2.43
C GLY A 3 -4.11 6.04 1.23
N GLY A 4 -3.78 5.64 0.01
CA GLY A 4 -4.54 6.04 -1.18
C GLY A 4 -6.04 5.68 -1.10
N LYS A 5 -6.39 4.47 -0.60
CA LYS A 5 -7.79 4.05 -0.36
C LYS A 5 -8.52 4.96 0.62
N THR A 6 -7.89 5.30 1.75
CA THR A 6 -8.48 6.19 2.75
C THR A 6 -8.53 7.64 2.28
N TYR A 7 -7.58 8.08 1.45
CA TYR A 7 -7.64 9.38 0.79
C TYR A 7 -8.87 9.50 -0.11
N VAL A 8 -9.11 8.52 -0.99
CA VAL A 8 -10.30 8.52 -1.85
C VAL A 8 -11.57 8.66 -1.01
N LYS A 9 -11.72 7.90 0.07
CA LYS A 9 -12.84 8.06 0.99
C LYS A 9 -12.91 9.45 1.64
N ALA A 10 -11.76 10.02 2.03
CA ALA A 10 -11.72 11.35 2.63
C ALA A 10 -12.14 12.44 1.64
N THR A 11 -11.94 12.28 0.34
CA THR A 11 -12.46 13.23 -0.68
C THR A 11 -13.98 13.27 -0.74
N GLU A 12 -14.65 12.16 -0.39
CA GLU A 12 -16.11 12.04 -0.44
C GLU A 12 -16.79 12.66 0.79
N ILE A 13 -16.13 12.63 1.97
CA ILE A 13 -16.76 12.97 3.26
C ILE A 13 -16.15 14.20 3.96
N ALA A 14 -14.96 14.64 3.57
CA ALA A 14 -14.21 15.67 4.29
C ALA A 14 -13.60 16.76 3.39
N ASP A 15 -13.98 16.87 2.13
CA ASP A 15 -13.42 17.84 1.17
C ASP A 15 -11.87 17.83 1.17
N ALA A 16 -11.26 16.66 1.31
CA ALA A 16 -9.82 16.51 1.27
C ALA A 16 -9.27 16.69 -0.15
N GLU A 17 -8.12 17.35 -0.29
CA GLU A 17 -7.42 17.53 -1.57
C GLU A 17 -5.95 17.18 -1.41
N ALA A 18 -5.46 16.19 -2.19
CA ALA A 18 -4.06 15.81 -2.22
C ALA A 18 -3.21 16.92 -2.86
N PHE A 19 -2.03 17.16 -2.30
CA PHE A 19 -1.13 18.19 -2.82
C PHE A 19 0.35 17.79 -2.89
N ALA A 20 0.78 16.83 -2.08
CA ALA A 20 2.16 16.36 -2.08
C ALA A 20 2.27 14.89 -1.70
N ALA A 21 3.35 14.25 -2.13
CA ALA A 21 3.72 12.90 -1.71
C ALA A 21 5.24 12.78 -1.56
N GLY A 22 5.68 11.95 -0.60
CA GLY A 22 7.10 11.79 -0.30
C GLY A 22 7.78 10.77 -1.20
N VAL A 23 8.95 11.13 -1.71
CA VAL A 23 9.90 10.25 -2.40
C VAL A 23 10.93 9.76 -1.40
N ARG A 24 11.18 8.46 -1.34
CA ARG A 24 12.19 7.89 -0.43
C ARG A 24 13.59 8.01 -1.00
N PRO A 25 14.64 8.00 -0.15
CA PRO A 25 16.01 7.93 -0.62
C PRO A 25 16.22 6.76 -1.58
N GLY A 26 16.83 7.03 -2.74
CA GLY A 26 17.09 6.03 -3.78
C GLY A 26 15.91 5.69 -4.71
N GLU A 27 14.68 6.13 -4.40
CA GLU A 27 13.52 6.00 -5.32
C GLU A 27 13.52 7.14 -6.36
N LYS A 28 13.11 6.81 -7.59
CA LYS A 28 12.99 7.80 -8.67
C LYS A 28 11.72 8.65 -8.57
N ASP A 29 10.68 8.11 -7.93
CA ASP A 29 9.39 8.76 -7.76
C ASP A 29 8.66 8.21 -6.52
N ALA A 30 7.51 8.76 -6.19
CA ALA A 30 6.79 8.46 -4.95
C ALA A 30 5.84 7.23 -5.02
N GLY A 31 5.68 6.57 -6.17
CA GLY A 31 4.82 5.40 -6.29
C GLY A 31 5.45 4.13 -5.69
N TYR A 32 4.65 3.09 -5.48
CA TYR A 32 5.09 1.84 -4.87
C TYR A 32 4.26 0.65 -5.40
N TYR A 33 4.45 -0.54 -4.83
CA TYR A 33 3.77 -1.77 -5.25
C TYR A 33 3.13 -2.49 -4.06
N ALA A 34 2.17 -3.35 -4.33
CA ALA A 34 1.77 -4.41 -3.42
C ALA A 34 2.48 -5.71 -3.80
N TYR A 35 3.03 -6.40 -2.82
CA TYR A 35 3.66 -7.70 -2.98
C TYR A 35 2.78 -8.79 -2.39
N PHE A 36 2.77 -9.96 -3.04
CA PHE A 36 2.34 -11.20 -2.43
C PHE A 36 3.57 -12.01 -2.03
N VAL A 37 3.70 -12.21 -0.74
CA VAL A 37 4.89 -12.80 -0.12
C VAL A 37 4.54 -14.14 0.51
N VAL A 38 5.37 -15.14 0.25
CA VAL A 38 5.31 -16.49 0.85
C VAL A 38 6.65 -16.84 1.47
N ARG A 39 6.71 -17.87 2.32
CA ARG A 39 8.00 -18.41 2.76
C ARG A 39 8.79 -18.99 1.58
N ALA A 40 10.10 -18.92 1.65
CA ALA A 40 10.98 -19.46 0.61
C ALA A 40 10.87 -20.98 0.46
N ASP A 41 10.61 -21.69 1.56
CA ASP A 41 10.43 -23.16 1.61
C ASP A 41 9.01 -23.61 1.20
N SER A 42 8.09 -22.67 0.90
CA SER A 42 6.72 -22.97 0.50
C SER A 42 6.64 -23.67 -0.86
N ASP A 43 5.63 -24.52 -1.03
CA ASP A 43 5.22 -25.13 -2.29
C ASP A 43 4.60 -24.13 -3.29
N ILE A 44 4.19 -22.95 -2.83
CA ILE A 44 3.63 -21.88 -3.64
C ILE A 44 4.73 -21.22 -4.49
N LYS A 45 4.74 -21.45 -5.80
CA LYS A 45 5.78 -20.94 -6.71
C LYS A 45 5.31 -19.77 -7.58
N LYS A 46 4.03 -19.68 -7.87
CA LYS A 46 3.41 -18.66 -8.71
C LYS A 46 2.11 -18.16 -8.09
N PHE A 47 1.61 -17.03 -8.59
CA PHE A 47 0.45 -16.36 -8.00
C PHE A 47 -0.83 -17.22 -8.01
N SER A 48 -1.04 -18.03 -9.04
CA SER A 48 -2.20 -18.94 -9.11
C SER A 48 -2.19 -20.05 -8.05
N ASP A 49 -1.07 -20.38 -7.45
CA ASP A 49 -0.95 -21.47 -6.46
C ASP A 49 -1.54 -21.10 -5.09
N ILE A 50 -1.96 -19.85 -4.91
CA ILE A 50 -2.53 -19.34 -3.64
C ILE A 50 -3.97 -19.81 -3.40
N LYS A 51 -4.65 -20.37 -4.41
CA LYS A 51 -6.00 -20.91 -4.23
C LYS A 51 -6.00 -22.01 -3.17
N GLY A 52 -6.99 -21.97 -2.28
CA GLY A 52 -7.12 -22.92 -1.17
C GLY A 52 -6.14 -22.71 0.00
N LYS A 53 -5.28 -21.69 -0.05
CA LYS A 53 -4.30 -21.40 0.97
C LYS A 53 -4.84 -20.43 2.03
N ILE A 54 -4.07 -20.17 3.09
CA ILE A 54 -4.39 -19.16 4.13
C ILE A 54 -3.78 -17.83 3.70
N LEU A 55 -4.64 -16.83 3.44
CA LEU A 55 -4.24 -15.48 3.06
C LEU A 55 -4.32 -14.53 4.25
N SER A 56 -3.22 -13.87 4.56
CA SER A 56 -3.16 -12.74 5.48
C SER A 56 -3.16 -11.43 4.70
N LEU A 57 -3.96 -10.47 5.14
CA LEU A 57 -4.01 -9.10 4.66
C LEU A 57 -3.62 -8.14 5.81
N ASN A 58 -3.36 -6.87 5.49
CA ASN A 58 -2.97 -5.91 6.51
C ASN A 58 -4.19 -5.43 7.34
N SER A 59 -4.97 -4.50 6.79
CA SER A 59 -6.18 -3.93 7.41
C SER A 59 -7.15 -3.47 6.33
N ILE A 60 -8.44 -3.44 6.64
CA ILE A 60 -9.54 -3.11 5.70
C ILE A 60 -9.35 -1.74 5.01
N GLY A 61 -8.71 -0.78 5.68
CA GLY A 61 -8.42 0.54 5.12
C GLY A 61 -7.15 0.63 4.28
N SER A 62 -6.34 -0.44 4.23
CA SER A 62 -5.05 -0.43 3.54
C SER A 62 -5.21 -0.41 2.02
N THR A 63 -4.40 0.37 1.33
CA THR A 63 -4.32 0.35 -0.14
C THR A 63 -3.60 -0.91 -0.61
N SER A 64 -2.33 -1.06 -0.26
CA SER A 64 -1.48 -2.18 -0.72
C SER A 64 -1.62 -3.47 0.09
N GLY A 65 -2.23 -3.41 1.27
CA GLY A 65 -2.45 -4.59 2.10
C GLY A 65 -3.91 -5.08 2.13
N ASP A 66 -4.80 -4.48 1.32
CA ASP A 66 -6.19 -4.89 1.19
C ASP A 66 -6.76 -4.60 -0.20
N LEU A 67 -6.90 -3.32 -0.61
CA LEU A 67 -7.55 -2.96 -1.87
C LEU A 67 -6.82 -3.57 -3.08
N ILE A 68 -5.53 -3.31 -3.22
CA ILE A 68 -4.76 -3.81 -4.36
C ILE A 68 -4.67 -5.35 -4.37
N PRO A 69 -4.39 -6.04 -3.24
CA PRO A 69 -4.53 -7.48 -3.18
C PRO A 69 -5.86 -8.02 -3.71
N GLN A 70 -7.00 -7.42 -3.34
CA GLN A 70 -8.30 -7.85 -3.88
C GLN A 70 -8.41 -7.64 -5.39
N VAL A 71 -7.87 -6.55 -5.92
CA VAL A 71 -7.81 -6.29 -7.38
C VAL A 71 -6.98 -7.34 -8.10
N GLU A 72 -5.79 -7.65 -7.59
CA GLU A 72 -4.89 -8.64 -8.19
C GLU A 72 -5.51 -10.05 -8.14
N LEU A 73 -6.16 -10.41 -7.04
CA LEU A 73 -6.91 -11.66 -6.92
C LEU A 73 -8.05 -11.77 -7.96
N ALA A 74 -8.77 -10.65 -8.16
CA ALA A 74 -9.86 -10.63 -9.14
C ALA A 74 -9.39 -10.84 -10.58
N LYS A 75 -8.15 -10.46 -10.93
CA LYS A 75 -7.52 -10.71 -12.24
C LYS A 75 -7.34 -12.21 -12.53
N ILE A 76 -7.25 -13.04 -11.49
CA ILE A 76 -7.12 -14.50 -11.58
C ILE A 76 -8.38 -15.23 -11.10
N ASN A 77 -9.54 -14.54 -11.10
CA ASN A 77 -10.84 -15.06 -10.70
C ASN A 77 -10.89 -15.60 -9.25
N LEU A 78 -10.14 -15.02 -8.33
CA LEU A 78 -10.20 -15.29 -6.89
C LEU A 78 -10.80 -14.09 -6.14
N SER A 79 -11.49 -14.38 -5.02
CA SER A 79 -12.10 -13.37 -4.17
C SER A 79 -11.87 -13.67 -2.69
N THR A 80 -11.54 -12.66 -1.89
CA THR A 80 -11.41 -12.78 -0.44
C THR A 80 -12.74 -13.07 0.28
N THR A 81 -13.87 -12.84 -0.41
CA THR A 81 -15.23 -13.07 0.11
C THR A 81 -15.81 -14.44 -0.31
N ASN A 82 -15.23 -15.07 -1.32
CA ASN A 82 -15.64 -16.41 -1.73
C ASN A 82 -14.93 -17.47 -0.87
N LYS A 83 -15.70 -18.15 -0.03
CA LYS A 83 -15.19 -19.16 0.91
C LYS A 83 -14.52 -20.37 0.25
N SER A 84 -14.79 -20.61 -1.04
CA SER A 84 -14.15 -21.72 -1.80
C SER A 84 -12.76 -21.37 -2.33
N ASP A 85 -12.39 -20.09 -2.38
CA ASP A 85 -11.13 -19.64 -2.96
C ASP A 85 -9.95 -19.72 -1.97
N PHE A 86 -10.23 -19.61 -0.68
CA PHE A 86 -9.22 -19.63 0.38
C PHE A 86 -9.66 -20.51 1.55
N LYS A 87 -8.71 -21.23 2.14
CA LYS A 87 -8.94 -21.96 3.39
C LYS A 87 -9.31 -20.99 4.52
N LYS A 88 -8.65 -19.82 4.54
CA LYS A 88 -8.92 -18.73 5.49
C LYS A 88 -8.39 -17.42 4.93
N VAL A 89 -9.12 -16.33 5.17
CA VAL A 89 -8.65 -14.97 4.97
C VAL A 89 -8.76 -14.24 6.30
N PHE A 90 -7.71 -13.50 6.70
CA PHE A 90 -7.76 -12.69 7.91
C PHE A 90 -6.91 -11.43 7.77
N TYR A 91 -7.23 -10.42 8.60
CA TYR A 91 -6.49 -9.17 8.68
C TYR A 91 -5.56 -9.22 9.91
N ALA A 92 -4.25 -9.11 9.67
CA ALA A 92 -3.23 -9.15 10.72
C ALA A 92 -3.06 -7.83 11.48
N GLY A 93 -3.66 -6.72 10.98
CA GLY A 93 -3.61 -5.40 11.59
C GLY A 93 -2.49 -4.50 11.07
N SER A 94 -1.35 -5.04 10.66
CA SER A 94 -0.22 -4.28 10.10
C SER A 94 0.52 -5.07 9.02
N HIS A 95 1.36 -4.39 8.21
CA HIS A 95 2.22 -5.06 7.24
C HIS A 95 3.24 -5.97 7.93
N ASP A 96 3.75 -5.55 9.07
CA ASP A 96 4.72 -6.34 9.85
C ASP A 96 4.07 -7.61 10.40
N ALA A 97 2.87 -7.49 10.99
CA ALA A 97 2.12 -8.65 11.48
C ALA A 97 1.73 -9.62 10.35
N CYS A 98 1.40 -9.10 9.15
CA CYS A 98 1.12 -9.90 7.96
C CYS A 98 2.35 -10.73 7.54
N LEU A 99 3.53 -10.11 7.48
CA LEU A 99 4.78 -10.79 7.17
C LEU A 99 5.15 -11.82 8.24
N LEU A 100 5.05 -11.47 9.52
CA LEU A 100 5.31 -12.37 10.63
C LEU A 100 4.37 -13.58 10.64
N ALA A 101 3.09 -13.40 10.25
CA ALA A 101 2.15 -14.51 10.12
C ALA A 101 2.63 -15.55 9.09
N VAL A 102 3.25 -15.10 7.98
CA VAL A 102 3.85 -16.00 6.98
C VAL A 102 5.11 -16.67 7.54
N LEU A 103 6.02 -15.92 8.14
CA LEU A 103 7.26 -16.47 8.71
C LEU A 103 6.97 -17.52 9.81
N ASN A 104 5.94 -17.27 10.63
CA ASN A 104 5.51 -18.15 11.72
C ASN A 104 4.54 -19.26 11.29
N LYS A 105 4.33 -19.48 9.97
CA LYS A 105 3.45 -20.52 9.43
C LYS A 105 1.96 -20.39 9.82
N GLN A 106 1.53 -19.20 10.25
CA GLN A 106 0.13 -18.87 10.57
C GLN A 106 -0.66 -18.48 9.31
N ALA A 107 0.05 -18.03 8.27
CA ALA A 107 -0.48 -17.80 6.93
C ALA A 107 0.46 -18.40 5.89
N ASP A 108 -0.10 -18.74 4.73
CA ASP A 108 0.68 -19.21 3.58
C ASP A 108 1.16 -18.03 2.74
N VAL A 109 0.33 -16.98 2.65
CA VAL A 109 0.53 -15.81 1.79
C VAL A 109 0.23 -14.52 2.56
N CYS A 110 1.05 -13.49 2.35
CA CYS A 110 0.82 -12.13 2.86
C CYS A 110 0.72 -11.14 1.70
N GLY A 111 -0.37 -10.33 1.67
CA GLY A 111 -0.49 -9.16 0.83
C GLY A 111 0.04 -7.91 1.54
N MET A 112 1.16 -7.32 1.08
CA MET A 112 1.80 -6.21 1.79
C MET A 112 2.41 -5.14 0.88
N SER A 113 2.72 -3.98 1.45
CA SER A 113 3.43 -2.89 0.76
C SER A 113 4.88 -3.26 0.46
N SER A 114 5.34 -2.99 -0.77
CA SER A 114 6.76 -3.10 -1.14
C SER A 114 7.65 -2.26 -0.22
N ARG A 115 7.20 -1.06 0.14
CA ARG A 115 7.94 -0.15 1.03
C ARG A 115 8.16 -0.72 2.43
N ASN A 116 7.13 -1.36 3.00
CA ASN A 116 7.26 -2.00 4.30
C ASN A 116 8.13 -3.27 4.20
N PHE A 117 7.96 -4.05 3.14
CA PHE A 117 8.81 -5.21 2.87
C PHE A 117 10.29 -4.82 2.84
N GLU A 118 10.65 -3.81 2.06
CA GLU A 118 12.03 -3.37 1.90
C GLU A 118 12.60 -2.71 3.16
N ALA A 119 11.76 -1.97 3.91
CA ALA A 119 12.17 -1.43 5.20
C ALA A 119 12.52 -2.56 6.19
N ARG A 120 11.69 -3.60 6.29
CA ARG A 120 11.94 -4.76 7.18
C ARG A 120 13.13 -5.61 6.72
N LEU A 121 13.39 -5.67 5.42
CA LEU A 121 14.60 -6.32 4.89
C LEU A 121 15.84 -5.50 5.25
N ALA A 122 15.79 -4.18 5.14
CA ALA A 122 16.90 -3.29 5.47
C ALA A 122 17.25 -3.29 6.97
N ASP A 123 16.25 -3.35 7.86
CA ASP A 123 16.45 -3.44 9.31
C ASP A 123 16.69 -4.88 9.81
N LYS A 124 16.80 -5.84 8.88
CA LYS A 124 17.10 -7.25 9.16
C LYS A 124 16.06 -7.97 10.02
N THR A 125 14.80 -7.51 10.02
CA THR A 125 13.69 -8.22 10.67
C THR A 125 13.54 -9.65 10.11
N PHE A 126 13.90 -9.85 8.84
CA PHE A 126 14.01 -11.15 8.18
C PHE A 126 15.16 -11.12 7.16
N LYS A 127 15.57 -12.29 6.65
CA LYS A 127 16.56 -12.41 5.59
C LYS A 127 15.86 -12.55 4.24
N LYS A 128 16.47 -12.04 3.18
CA LYS A 128 15.91 -12.12 1.80
C LYS A 128 15.54 -13.55 1.41
N ASN A 129 16.33 -14.53 1.87
CA ASN A 129 16.13 -15.94 1.55
C ASN A 129 15.10 -16.66 2.45
N ASP A 130 14.50 -15.98 3.43
CA ASP A 130 13.43 -16.54 4.27
C ASP A 130 12.08 -16.51 3.55
N VAL A 131 11.95 -15.62 2.56
CA VAL A 131 10.70 -15.38 1.83
C VAL A 131 10.92 -15.28 0.32
N ARG A 132 9.82 -15.35 -0.42
CA ARG A 132 9.76 -15.15 -1.87
C ARG A 132 8.56 -14.27 -2.21
N ILE A 133 8.76 -13.29 -3.11
CA ILE A 133 7.70 -12.53 -3.75
C ILE A 133 7.21 -13.37 -4.94
N ILE A 134 5.94 -13.77 -4.92
CA ILE A 134 5.31 -14.57 -5.99
C ILE A 134 4.50 -13.71 -6.95
N HIS A 135 4.18 -12.48 -6.57
CA HIS A 135 3.49 -11.52 -7.43
C HIS A 135 3.77 -10.08 -6.99
N THR A 136 3.88 -9.20 -7.97
CA THR A 136 3.99 -7.75 -7.81
C THR A 136 2.84 -7.10 -8.55
N SER A 137 2.09 -6.23 -7.90
CA SER A 137 0.99 -5.50 -8.50
C SER A 137 1.44 -4.50 -9.57
N ASP A 138 0.49 -3.93 -10.29
CA ASP A 138 0.69 -2.67 -10.98
C ASP A 138 1.09 -1.57 -9.99
N ARG A 139 1.65 -0.47 -10.52
CA ARG A 139 2.12 0.64 -9.72
C ARG A 139 0.97 1.32 -8.96
N VAL A 140 1.17 1.55 -7.68
CA VAL A 140 0.20 2.15 -6.78
C VAL A 140 0.56 3.63 -6.57
N PRO A 141 -0.41 4.56 -6.67
CA PRO A 141 -0.19 5.96 -6.33
C PRO A 141 0.30 6.12 -4.89
N PRO A 142 1.20 7.08 -4.63
CA PRO A 142 1.81 7.25 -3.32
C PRO A 142 0.79 7.69 -2.26
N PRO A 143 1.03 7.40 -0.96
CA PRO A 143 0.27 7.97 0.14
C PRO A 143 0.37 9.50 0.12
N PRO A 144 -0.76 10.26 -0.07
CA PRO A 144 -0.70 11.71 -0.17
C PRO A 144 -0.69 12.41 1.19
N LEU A 145 -0.06 13.57 1.21
CA LEU A 145 -0.46 14.67 2.07
C LEU A 145 -1.68 15.35 1.45
N ALA A 146 -2.67 15.61 2.27
CA ALA A 146 -3.88 16.32 1.85
C ALA A 146 -4.25 17.40 2.86
N TYR A 147 -4.84 18.47 2.39
CA TYR A 147 -5.45 19.52 3.21
C TYR A 147 -6.97 19.55 3.00
N SER A 148 -7.67 20.22 3.90
CA SER A 148 -9.09 20.49 3.70
C SER A 148 -9.27 21.63 2.69
N LYS A 149 -10.22 21.50 1.77
CA LYS A 149 -10.60 22.59 0.85
C LYS A 149 -11.17 23.83 1.57
N LYS A 150 -11.49 23.72 2.86
CA LYS A 150 -11.92 24.86 3.70
C LYS A 150 -10.78 25.82 4.04
N ILE A 151 -9.52 25.40 3.93
CA ILE A 151 -8.35 26.27 4.10
C ILE A 151 -8.28 27.25 2.92
N SER A 152 -7.93 28.52 3.17
CA SER A 152 -7.83 29.55 2.14
C SER A 152 -6.86 29.14 1.02
N LEU A 153 -7.11 29.58 -0.23
CA LEU A 153 -6.19 29.31 -1.35
C LEU A 153 -4.79 29.84 -1.08
N GLN A 154 -4.66 30.96 -0.40
CA GLN A 154 -3.36 31.55 -0.03
C GLN A 154 -2.60 30.62 0.93
N ASP A 155 -3.26 30.11 1.96
CA ASP A 155 -2.61 29.23 2.94
C ASP A 155 -2.32 27.86 2.33
N ARG A 156 -3.19 27.31 1.47
CA ARG A 156 -2.90 26.07 0.71
C ARG A 156 -1.61 26.23 -0.11
N LYS A 157 -1.42 27.35 -0.82
CA LYS A 157 -0.19 27.63 -1.58
C LYS A 157 1.04 27.73 -0.68
N LYS A 158 0.92 28.38 0.48
CA LYS A 158 2.02 28.48 1.47
C LYS A 158 2.39 27.10 2.02
N ILE A 159 1.39 26.29 2.43
CA ILE A 159 1.60 24.93 2.94
C ILE A 159 2.26 24.06 1.88
N GLN A 160 1.75 24.07 0.65
CA GLN A 160 2.33 23.28 -0.44
C GLN A 160 3.77 23.66 -0.71
N LYS A 161 4.08 24.96 -0.81
CA LYS A 161 5.44 25.45 -1.01
C LYS A 161 6.36 24.99 0.12
N ALA A 162 5.96 25.20 1.38
CA ALA A 162 6.74 24.81 2.54
C ALA A 162 7.05 23.30 2.56
N VAL A 163 6.06 22.45 2.23
CA VAL A 163 6.24 20.99 2.16
C VAL A 163 7.18 20.59 1.02
N LEU A 164 7.01 21.15 -0.18
CA LEU A 164 7.85 20.81 -1.33
C LEU A 164 9.30 21.26 -1.15
N GLU A 165 9.54 22.33 -0.37
CA GLU A 165 10.87 22.87 -0.08
C GLU A 165 11.48 22.36 1.24
N ALA A 166 10.75 21.57 2.02
CA ALA A 166 11.16 21.13 3.36
C ALA A 166 12.54 20.44 3.38
N HIS A 167 12.89 19.67 2.34
CA HIS A 167 14.18 18.99 2.20
C HIS A 167 15.38 19.95 2.12
N LYS A 168 15.17 21.24 1.79
CA LYS A 168 16.22 22.28 1.76
C LYS A 168 16.58 22.77 3.16
N HIS A 169 15.76 22.49 4.17
CA HIS A 169 15.87 23.00 5.53
C HIS A 169 16.25 21.93 6.57
N GLY A 170 16.44 20.69 6.15
CA GLY A 170 16.85 19.61 7.02
C GLY A 170 16.34 18.25 6.61
N GLU A 171 16.55 17.26 7.46
CA GLU A 171 16.02 15.92 7.25
C GLU A 171 14.49 15.91 7.35
N ILE A 172 13.88 15.22 6.44
CA ILE A 172 12.42 15.09 6.40
C ILE A 172 12.00 13.63 6.49
N SER A 173 10.90 13.41 7.17
CA SER A 173 10.25 12.10 7.28
C SER A 173 8.78 12.19 6.85
N GLY A 174 8.20 11.06 6.51
CA GLY A 174 6.83 10.99 6.08
C GLY A 174 6.21 9.63 6.31
N TYR A 175 5.17 9.31 5.55
CA TYR A 175 4.47 8.04 5.65
C TYR A 175 5.43 6.86 5.40
N GLY A 176 5.75 6.16 6.47
CA GLY A 176 6.63 4.98 6.42
C GLY A 176 8.13 5.27 6.44
N GLY A 177 8.59 6.43 6.96
CA GLY A 177 9.99 6.68 7.26
C GLY A 177 10.61 7.91 6.60
N LYS A 178 11.93 7.89 6.43
CA LYS A 178 12.72 9.00 5.88
C LYS A 178 12.36 9.26 4.41
N MET A 179 12.28 10.55 4.04
CA MET A 179 12.04 11.01 2.68
C MET A 179 13.26 11.80 2.17
N SER A 180 13.52 11.71 0.86
CA SER A 180 14.52 12.57 0.22
C SER A 180 13.94 13.95 -0.10
N HIS A 181 12.72 13.98 -0.62
CA HIS A 181 11.99 15.20 -0.95
C HIS A 181 10.49 14.90 -1.11
N TYR A 182 9.69 15.95 -1.24
CA TYR A 182 8.29 15.84 -1.63
C TYR A 182 8.09 16.29 -3.06
N ILE A 183 7.18 15.64 -3.78
CA ILE A 183 6.72 16.03 -5.11
C ILE A 183 5.27 16.47 -5.05
N SER A 184 4.86 17.32 -5.98
CA SER A 184 3.45 17.68 -6.16
C SER A 184 2.67 16.50 -6.70
N VAL A 185 1.46 16.27 -6.15
CA VAL A 185 0.46 15.34 -6.67
C VAL A 185 -0.88 16.05 -6.79
N LYS A 186 -1.77 15.49 -7.62
CA LYS A 186 -3.12 16.01 -7.86
C LYS A 186 -4.16 14.97 -7.42
N ASP A 187 -5.37 15.43 -7.20
CA ASP A 187 -6.50 14.55 -6.87
C ASP A 187 -6.74 13.49 -7.97
N SER A 188 -6.60 13.87 -9.24
CA SER A 188 -6.75 12.97 -10.39
C SER A 188 -5.73 11.83 -10.44
N ASP A 189 -4.57 11.94 -9.78
CA ASP A 189 -3.57 10.87 -9.71
C ASP A 189 -4.11 9.64 -8.96
N TYR A 190 -5.21 9.81 -8.21
CA TYR A 190 -5.90 8.76 -7.45
C TYR A 190 -7.14 8.18 -8.14
N ASP A 191 -7.45 8.59 -9.38
CA ASP A 191 -8.60 8.09 -10.13
C ASP A 191 -8.50 6.60 -10.42
N VAL A 192 -7.29 6.07 -10.59
CA VAL A 192 -7.06 4.63 -10.72
C VAL A 192 -7.60 3.87 -9.49
N LEU A 193 -7.43 4.41 -8.28
CA LEU A 193 -7.95 3.79 -7.06
C LEU A 193 -9.48 3.93 -6.97
N ARG A 194 -10.04 5.07 -7.37
CA ARG A 194 -11.51 5.26 -7.48
C ARG A 194 -12.13 4.23 -8.41
N ASN A 195 -11.51 4.03 -9.57
CA ASN A 195 -12.00 3.08 -10.57
C ASN A 195 -11.99 1.65 -10.05
N VAL A 196 -10.89 1.20 -9.44
CA VAL A 196 -10.82 -0.17 -8.90
C VAL A 196 -11.75 -0.36 -7.71
N MET A 197 -11.95 0.65 -6.84
CA MET A 197 -12.93 0.59 -5.76
C MET A 197 -14.36 0.43 -6.30
N LYS A 198 -14.73 1.17 -7.36
CA LYS A 198 -16.03 1.03 -8.02
C LYS A 198 -16.22 -0.36 -8.63
N LEU A 199 -15.19 -0.95 -9.22
CA LEU A 199 -15.26 -2.30 -9.81
C LEU A 199 -15.46 -3.38 -8.75
N LEU A 200 -14.78 -3.28 -7.61
CA LEU A 200 -14.92 -4.25 -6.52
C LEU A 200 -16.30 -4.14 -5.82
N ASN A 201 -16.89 -2.95 -5.73
CA ASN A 201 -18.20 -2.73 -5.11
C ASN A 201 -19.38 -3.20 -6.01
N LYS A 202 -19.15 -3.50 -7.29
CA LYS A 202 -20.18 -4.00 -8.23
C LYS A 202 -20.28 -5.53 -8.26
N LYS A 203 -19.40 -6.23 -7.58
CA LYS A 203 -19.38 -7.69 -7.42
C LYS A 203 -19.91 -8.08 -6.03
#